data_97673295246a12b6955f5216cee1e4e9
#
_entry.id   97673295246a12b6955f5216cee1e4e9
#
_cell.length_a   1.000
_cell.length_b   1.000
_cell.length_c   1.000
_cell.angle_alpha   90.00
_cell.angle_beta   90.00
_cell.angle_gamma   90.00
#
_symmetry.space_group_name_H-M   'P 1'
#
loop_
_entity.id
_entity.type
_entity.pdbx_description
1 polymer ?
#
loop_
_entity_poly.entity_id
_entity_poly.type
_entity_poly.pdbx_seq_one_letter_code
_entity_poly.pdbx_strand_id
1 'polypeptide(L)'
;HHAIMNVLEPVFEKQFIFHTYACRKGKGSHKAIKYAFCKAKNCEYFLKLDVKKYFENIDHNILKRKLSKILKDKDCLDLLFDIIDSFSIEKGLPIGNLTSQFFANLYLSELDHFVLEQLKPCGYCRYMDDFILFSNSKIDLKKMLNSIESFCLNNLLLTLKPYILGKCKDGIAFLGYKITCKDVDLLRISKKRKKQKLRRINYEFENYFISKAKYIERVKCLFSI
;
A
#
# COMPACT_ATOMS: atom_id res chain seq x y z
N HIS A 1 1.45 -0.31 -21.00
CA HIS A 1 1.52 -0.65 -19.56
C HIS A 1 0.83 -1.99 -19.25
N HIS A 2 -0.46 -2.21 -19.65
CA HIS A 2 -1.16 -3.47 -19.32
C HIS A 2 -0.50 -4.70 -19.92
N ALA A 3 -0.09 -4.68 -21.20
CA ALA A 3 0.57 -5.80 -21.86
C ALA A 3 1.87 -6.20 -21.13
N ILE A 4 2.68 -5.21 -20.75
CA ILE A 4 3.93 -5.42 -19.99
C ILE A 4 3.63 -6.07 -18.63
N MET A 5 2.65 -5.55 -17.91
CA MET A 5 2.31 -6.06 -16.59
C MET A 5 1.68 -7.45 -16.61
N ASN A 6 0.96 -7.83 -17.67
CA ASN A 6 0.46 -9.20 -17.82
C ASN A 6 1.60 -10.24 -17.85
N VAL A 7 2.76 -9.86 -18.39
CA VAL A 7 3.96 -10.71 -18.45
C VAL A 7 4.77 -10.65 -17.16
N LEU A 8 4.97 -9.45 -16.61
CA LEU A 8 5.89 -9.23 -15.50
C LEU A 8 5.26 -9.39 -14.11
N GLU A 9 3.92 -9.31 -13.98
CA GLU A 9 3.24 -9.47 -12.70
C GLU A 9 3.67 -10.73 -11.92
N PRO A 10 3.76 -11.95 -12.54
CA PRO A 10 4.20 -13.15 -11.82
C PRO A 10 5.64 -13.06 -11.31
N VAL A 11 6.51 -12.31 -11.98
CA VAL A 11 7.91 -12.10 -11.57
C VAL A 11 7.96 -11.17 -10.36
N PHE A 12 7.22 -10.07 -10.40
CA PHE A 12 7.15 -9.11 -9.29
C PHE A 12 6.47 -9.68 -8.06
N GLU A 13 5.40 -10.48 -8.25
CA GLU A 13 4.71 -11.14 -7.14
C GLU A 13 5.64 -12.00 -6.24
N LYS A 14 6.68 -12.59 -6.81
CA LYS A 14 7.68 -13.36 -6.06
C LYS A 14 8.57 -12.50 -5.15
N GLN A 15 8.63 -11.18 -5.40
CA GLN A 15 9.40 -10.24 -4.61
C GLN A 15 8.63 -9.69 -3.40
N PHE A 16 7.31 -9.87 -3.41
CA PHE A 16 6.44 -9.27 -2.39
C PHE A 16 6.18 -10.23 -1.23
N ILE A 17 6.31 -9.73 -0.03
CA ILE A 17 5.89 -10.48 1.16
C ILE A 17 4.37 -10.73 1.14
N PHE A 18 3.91 -11.71 1.93
CA PHE A 18 2.49 -12.03 2.02
C PHE A 18 1.63 -10.83 2.49
N HIS A 19 2.15 -9.98 3.36
CA HIS A 19 1.42 -8.89 4.01
C HIS A 19 1.50 -7.53 3.29
N THR A 20 1.86 -7.51 2.02
CA THR A 20 1.69 -6.38 1.09
C THR A 20 0.36 -6.53 0.35
N TYR A 21 -0.51 -5.50 0.40
CA TYR A 21 -1.90 -5.65 -0.02
C TYR A 21 -2.33 -4.78 -1.20
N ALA A 22 -1.61 -3.72 -1.53
CA ALA A 22 -1.98 -2.82 -2.62
C ALA A 22 -1.65 -3.40 -4.00
N CYS A 23 -2.53 -3.19 -4.97
CA CYS A 23 -2.32 -3.51 -6.40
C CYS A 23 -1.88 -4.95 -6.69
N ARG A 24 -2.40 -5.92 -5.93
CA ARG A 24 -2.10 -7.36 -6.08
C ARG A 24 -3.39 -8.17 -6.22
N LYS A 25 -3.39 -9.16 -7.10
CA LYS A 25 -4.52 -10.08 -7.29
C LYS A 25 -4.83 -10.83 -6.00
N GLY A 26 -6.11 -10.91 -5.67
CA GLY A 26 -6.55 -11.60 -4.46
C GLY A 26 -6.20 -10.91 -3.13
N LYS A 27 -5.63 -9.70 -3.13
CA LYS A 27 -5.34 -8.85 -1.96
C LYS A 27 -6.34 -7.69 -1.84
N GLY A 28 -5.91 -6.49 -1.62
CA GLY A 28 -6.73 -5.28 -1.56
C GLY A 28 -6.98 -4.75 -0.15
N SER A 29 -7.66 -3.60 -0.06
CA SER A 29 -7.86 -2.87 1.20
C SER A 29 -8.62 -3.67 2.25
N HIS A 30 -9.65 -4.44 1.86
CA HIS A 30 -10.44 -5.24 2.79
C HIS A 30 -9.64 -6.34 3.48
N LYS A 31 -8.77 -7.03 2.74
CA LYS A 31 -7.87 -8.04 3.33
C LYS A 31 -6.82 -7.41 4.25
N ALA A 32 -6.31 -6.21 3.90
CA ALA A 32 -5.42 -5.45 4.76
C ALA A 32 -6.10 -5.06 6.08
N ILE A 33 -7.34 -4.54 6.01
CA ILE A 33 -8.15 -4.16 7.17
C ILE A 33 -8.44 -5.38 8.04
N LYS A 34 -8.86 -6.51 7.45
CA LYS A 34 -9.14 -7.75 8.18
C LYS A 34 -7.90 -8.26 8.91
N TYR A 35 -6.73 -8.21 8.25
CA TYR A 35 -5.47 -8.58 8.90
C TYR A 35 -5.12 -7.62 10.04
N ALA A 36 -5.19 -6.31 9.82
CA ALA A 36 -4.91 -5.31 10.84
C ALA A 36 -5.86 -5.45 12.06
N PHE A 37 -7.14 -5.77 11.83
CA PHE A 37 -8.10 -6.06 12.88
C PHE A 37 -7.72 -7.31 13.70
N CYS A 38 -7.34 -8.40 13.02
CA CYS A 38 -6.87 -9.61 13.69
C CYS A 38 -5.66 -9.32 14.59
N LYS A 39 -4.70 -8.49 14.12
CA LYS A 39 -3.54 -8.10 14.90
C LYS A 39 -3.88 -7.15 16.05
N ALA A 40 -4.79 -6.21 15.83
CA ALA A 40 -5.25 -5.28 16.87
C ALA A 40 -5.95 -5.99 18.05
N LYS A 41 -6.55 -7.17 17.84
CA LYS A 41 -7.09 -8.02 18.92
C LYS A 41 -6.02 -8.65 19.78
N ASN A 42 -4.87 -8.98 19.20
CA ASN A 42 -3.83 -9.80 19.83
C ASN A 42 -2.60 -8.98 20.26
N CYS A 43 -2.53 -7.69 19.94
CA CYS A 43 -1.42 -6.82 20.26
C CYS A 43 -1.90 -5.58 21.03
N GLU A 44 -1.09 -5.11 21.97
CA GLU A 44 -1.47 -3.94 22.78
C GLU A 44 -1.22 -2.62 22.04
N TYR A 45 -0.10 -2.52 21.31
CA TYR A 45 0.35 -1.29 20.66
C TYR A 45 0.48 -1.44 19.15
N PHE A 46 0.33 -0.32 18.46
CA PHE A 46 0.61 -0.21 17.03
C PHE A 46 1.51 1.00 16.75
N LEU A 47 2.28 0.89 15.69
CA LEU A 47 3.03 1.98 15.07
C LEU A 47 2.58 2.09 13.62
N LYS A 48 1.99 3.22 13.26
CA LYS A 48 1.59 3.52 11.90
C LYS A 48 2.55 4.52 11.27
N LEU A 49 3.00 4.21 10.07
CA LEU A 49 3.97 4.96 9.29
C LEU A 49 3.44 5.18 7.87
N ASP A 50 3.87 6.26 7.25
CA ASP A 50 3.50 6.65 5.89
C ASP A 50 4.69 7.41 5.26
N VAL A 51 4.99 7.13 3.98
CA VAL A 51 6.10 7.78 3.29
C VAL A 51 5.66 9.15 2.77
N LYS A 52 6.50 10.16 2.98
CA LYS A 52 6.22 11.53 2.52
C LYS A 52 6.38 11.61 1.00
N LYS A 53 5.30 12.05 0.31
CA LYS A 53 5.28 12.26 -1.15
C LYS A 53 5.88 11.09 -1.92
N TYR A 54 5.40 9.87 -1.62
CA TYR A 54 6.05 8.62 -2.01
C TYR A 54 6.37 8.55 -3.51
N PHE A 55 5.35 8.68 -4.37
CA PHE A 55 5.53 8.58 -5.83
C PHE A 55 6.48 9.64 -6.40
N GLU A 56 6.51 10.84 -5.82
CA GLU A 56 7.38 11.93 -6.23
C GLU A 56 8.86 11.68 -5.85
N ASN A 57 9.12 10.86 -4.82
CA ASN A 57 10.44 10.65 -4.24
C ASN A 57 11.07 9.29 -4.56
N ILE A 58 10.46 8.49 -5.42
CA ILE A 58 11.06 7.24 -5.89
C ILE A 58 12.29 7.56 -6.75
N ASP A 59 13.48 7.17 -6.29
CA ASP A 59 14.74 7.35 -7.01
C ASP A 59 14.86 6.35 -8.17
N HIS A 60 15.12 6.85 -9.37
CA HIS A 60 15.17 6.03 -10.58
C HIS A 60 16.35 5.05 -10.56
N ASN A 61 17.53 5.46 -10.05
CA ASN A 61 18.72 4.61 -10.02
C ASN A 61 18.51 3.41 -9.07
N ILE A 62 17.89 3.66 -7.91
CA ILE A 62 17.55 2.60 -6.95
C ILE A 62 16.53 1.65 -7.59
N LEU A 63 15.49 2.17 -8.24
CA LEU A 63 14.46 1.36 -8.89
C LEU A 63 15.04 0.52 -10.04
N LYS A 64 15.83 1.12 -10.93
CA LYS A 64 16.50 0.44 -12.04
C LYS A 64 17.43 -0.66 -11.55
N ARG A 65 18.21 -0.40 -10.50
CA ARG A 65 19.07 -1.42 -9.86
C ARG A 65 18.26 -2.59 -9.31
N LYS A 66 17.07 -2.35 -8.72
CA LYS A 66 16.18 -3.41 -8.25
C LYS A 66 15.63 -4.25 -9.41
N LEU A 67 15.21 -3.61 -10.49
CA LEU A 67 14.72 -4.29 -11.69
C LEU A 67 15.82 -5.16 -12.32
N SER A 68 17.05 -4.66 -12.44
CA SER A 68 18.20 -5.41 -12.99
C SER A 68 18.62 -6.62 -12.15
N LYS A 69 18.29 -6.64 -10.84
CA LYS A 69 18.49 -7.83 -10.00
C LYS A 69 17.50 -8.94 -10.32
N ILE A 70 16.29 -8.58 -10.72
CA ILE A 70 15.16 -9.50 -10.92
C ILE A 70 15.05 -9.97 -12.36
N LEU A 71 15.28 -9.07 -13.31
CA LEU A 71 15.17 -9.30 -14.75
C LEU A 71 16.57 -9.37 -15.36
N LYS A 72 16.76 -10.26 -16.34
CA LYS A 72 18.03 -10.45 -17.06
C LYS A 72 17.96 -10.08 -18.55
N ASP A 73 16.76 -10.01 -19.08
CA ASP A 73 16.51 -9.62 -20.46
C ASP A 73 16.75 -8.12 -20.63
N LYS A 74 17.68 -7.77 -21.51
CA LYS A 74 18.13 -6.38 -21.74
C LYS A 74 17.04 -5.55 -22.40
N ASP A 75 16.39 -6.07 -23.42
CA ASP A 75 15.37 -5.35 -24.18
C ASP A 75 14.18 -5.00 -23.27
N CYS A 76 13.81 -5.95 -22.40
CA CYS A 76 12.79 -5.73 -21.38
C CYS A 76 13.23 -4.65 -20.37
N LEU A 77 14.48 -4.68 -19.90
CA LEU A 77 15.00 -3.66 -18.96
C LEU A 77 15.04 -2.28 -19.61
N ASP A 78 15.52 -2.17 -20.85
CA ASP A 78 15.59 -0.91 -21.58
C ASP A 78 14.19 -0.29 -21.74
N LEU A 79 13.20 -1.09 -22.13
CA LEU A 79 11.80 -0.66 -22.19
C LEU A 79 11.26 -0.17 -20.83
N LEU A 80 11.60 -0.86 -19.73
CA LEU A 80 11.16 -0.44 -18.39
C LEU A 80 11.87 0.84 -17.93
N PHE A 81 13.14 1.01 -18.30
CA PHE A 81 13.92 2.20 -17.99
C PHE A 81 13.36 3.42 -18.74
N ASP A 82 13.03 3.26 -20.02
CA ASP A 82 12.36 4.32 -20.82
C ASP A 82 11.03 4.72 -20.18
N ILE A 83 10.25 3.77 -19.69
CA ILE A 83 8.98 4.06 -18.99
C ILE A 83 9.23 4.84 -17.70
N ILE A 84 10.28 4.50 -16.94
CA ILE A 84 10.64 5.18 -15.69
C ILE A 84 11.08 6.62 -15.99
N ASP A 85 11.98 6.79 -17.00
CA ASP A 85 12.55 8.09 -17.34
C ASP A 85 11.57 9.02 -18.07
N SER A 86 10.51 8.47 -18.66
CA SER A 86 9.50 9.26 -19.40
C SER A 86 8.79 10.31 -18.55
N PHE A 87 8.79 10.19 -17.24
CA PHE A 87 8.13 11.15 -16.33
C PHE A 87 9.09 12.25 -15.84
N SER A 88 10.34 11.88 -15.50
CA SER A 88 11.36 12.77 -14.96
C SER A 88 12.74 12.12 -15.16
N ILE A 89 13.80 12.91 -15.04
CA ILE A 89 15.18 12.41 -15.31
C ILE A 89 15.75 11.63 -14.12
N GLU A 90 15.43 12.01 -12.88
CA GLU A 90 16.13 11.47 -11.71
C GLU A 90 15.22 10.72 -10.74
N LYS A 91 14.00 11.21 -10.50
CA LYS A 91 13.08 10.65 -9.51
C LYS A 91 11.61 10.94 -9.82
N GLY A 92 10.76 10.13 -9.21
CA GLY A 92 9.33 10.23 -9.31
C GLY A 92 8.72 9.29 -10.35
N LEU A 93 7.48 8.87 -10.09
CA LEU A 93 6.68 8.07 -11.00
C LEU A 93 5.30 8.71 -11.17
N PRO A 94 4.73 8.65 -12.39
CA PRO A 94 3.40 9.20 -12.64
C PRO A 94 2.33 8.44 -11.85
N ILE A 95 1.47 9.17 -11.16
CA ILE A 95 0.34 8.59 -10.43
C ILE A 95 -0.73 8.15 -11.44
N GLY A 96 -1.24 6.93 -11.27
CA GLY A 96 -2.35 6.39 -12.07
C GLY A 96 -1.94 5.36 -13.11
N ASN A 97 -0.69 5.23 -13.47
CA ASN A 97 -0.21 4.19 -14.37
C ASN A 97 -0.09 2.84 -13.63
N LEU A 98 -0.46 1.77 -14.30
CA LEU A 98 -0.37 0.42 -13.73
C LEU A 98 1.08 0.04 -13.40
N THR A 99 2.02 0.29 -14.30
CA THR A 99 3.45 0.04 -14.09
C THR A 99 4.00 0.78 -12.89
N SER A 100 3.61 2.06 -12.70
CA SER A 100 4.04 2.87 -11.55
C SER A 100 3.62 2.26 -10.21
N GLN A 101 2.43 1.62 -10.16
CA GLN A 101 1.95 0.97 -8.93
C GLN A 101 2.78 -0.27 -8.58
N PHE A 102 3.18 -1.07 -9.57
CA PHE A 102 4.05 -2.22 -9.36
C PHE A 102 5.48 -1.79 -9.03
N PHE A 103 6.01 -0.79 -9.70
CA PHE A 103 7.32 -0.22 -9.39
C PHE A 103 7.38 0.35 -7.97
N ALA A 104 6.34 1.06 -7.55
CA ALA A 104 6.22 1.55 -6.19
C ALA A 104 6.19 0.39 -5.16
N ASN A 105 5.42 -0.66 -5.41
CA ASN A 105 5.43 -1.84 -4.54
C ASN A 105 6.81 -2.51 -4.48
N LEU A 106 7.49 -2.64 -5.63
CA LEU A 106 8.83 -3.21 -5.72
C LEU A 106 9.87 -2.36 -4.99
N TYR A 107 9.74 -1.04 -5.08
CA TYR A 107 10.67 -0.12 -4.41
C TYR A 107 10.72 -0.33 -2.90
N LEU A 108 9.56 -0.53 -2.25
CA LEU A 108 9.46 -0.79 -0.81
C LEU A 108 9.60 -2.27 -0.42
N SER A 109 9.74 -3.20 -1.36
CA SER A 109 9.86 -4.63 -1.00
C SER A 109 11.06 -4.94 -0.11
N GLU A 110 12.18 -4.25 -0.29
CA GLU A 110 13.36 -4.42 0.59
C GLU A 110 13.08 -3.97 2.03
N LEU A 111 12.29 -2.90 2.21
CA LEU A 111 11.83 -2.48 3.54
C LEU A 111 10.93 -3.55 4.16
N ASP A 112 10.04 -4.15 3.37
CA ASP A 112 9.16 -5.22 3.86
C ASP A 112 9.94 -6.41 4.38
N HIS A 113 10.95 -6.86 3.63
CA HIS A 113 11.86 -7.94 4.04
C HIS A 113 12.68 -7.55 5.27
N PHE A 114 13.25 -6.35 5.30
CA PHE A 114 13.97 -5.83 6.46
C PHE A 114 13.11 -5.85 7.72
N VAL A 115 11.86 -5.38 7.64
CA VAL A 115 10.93 -5.37 8.78
C VAL A 115 10.61 -6.78 9.25
N LEU A 116 10.31 -7.71 8.34
CA LEU A 116 9.92 -9.07 8.74
C LEU A 116 11.08 -9.93 9.21
N GLU A 117 12.24 -9.82 8.57
CA GLU A 117 13.38 -10.70 8.81
C GLU A 117 14.26 -10.21 9.96
N GLN A 118 14.46 -8.89 10.08
CA GLN A 118 15.34 -8.30 11.09
C GLN A 118 14.60 -7.75 12.29
N LEU A 119 13.52 -6.97 12.09
CA LEU A 119 12.80 -6.35 13.19
C LEU A 119 11.76 -7.27 13.84
N LYS A 120 11.17 -8.18 13.08
CA LYS A 120 10.24 -9.25 13.55
C LYS A 120 9.12 -8.75 14.46
N PRO A 121 8.31 -7.75 14.05
CA PRO A 121 7.17 -7.30 14.84
C PRO A 121 6.13 -8.42 15.00
N CYS A 122 5.26 -8.34 16.00
CA CYS A 122 4.14 -9.29 16.20
C CYS A 122 3.16 -9.30 15.01
N GLY A 123 3.13 -8.22 14.25
CA GLY A 123 2.39 -8.12 12.99
C GLY A 123 2.88 -6.94 12.16
N TYR A 124 2.78 -7.11 10.85
CA TYR A 124 3.13 -6.08 9.86
C TYR A 124 2.20 -6.16 8.68
N CYS A 125 1.69 -5.03 8.21
CA CYS A 125 1.00 -4.97 6.92
C CYS A 125 1.25 -3.63 6.24
N ARG A 126 1.39 -3.69 4.92
CA ARG A 126 1.58 -2.51 4.07
C ARG A 126 0.50 -2.43 2.98
N TYR A 127 0.01 -1.23 2.79
CA TYR A 127 -0.84 -0.87 1.66
C TYR A 127 -0.23 0.34 0.95
N MET A 128 0.54 0.11 -0.12
CA MET A 128 1.37 1.08 -0.83
C MET A 128 2.40 1.72 0.13
N ASP A 129 2.28 3.01 0.40
CA ASP A 129 3.12 3.81 1.30
C ASP A 129 2.65 3.86 2.76
N ASP A 130 1.44 3.40 3.05
CA ASP A 130 0.84 3.33 4.39
C ASP A 130 1.06 1.95 5.02
N PHE A 131 1.75 1.86 6.14
CA PHE A 131 2.04 0.58 6.79
C PHE A 131 1.97 0.63 8.31
N ILE A 132 1.66 -0.52 8.89
CA ILE A 132 1.43 -0.66 10.34
C ILE A 132 2.25 -1.82 10.88
N LEU A 133 2.93 -1.57 12.00
CA LEU A 133 3.57 -2.57 12.83
C LEU A 133 2.78 -2.74 14.13
N PHE A 134 2.75 -3.97 14.65
CA PHE A 134 2.08 -4.32 15.89
C PHE A 134 3.08 -4.96 16.87
N SER A 135 2.95 -4.66 18.17
CA SER A 135 3.76 -5.23 19.23
C SER A 135 3.03 -5.13 20.57
N ASN A 136 3.45 -5.95 21.55
CA ASN A 136 3.04 -5.83 22.94
C ASN A 136 3.96 -4.90 23.75
N SER A 137 5.04 -4.39 23.14
CA SER A 137 6.00 -3.47 23.74
C SER A 137 6.07 -2.15 22.97
N LYS A 138 5.73 -1.06 23.64
CA LYS A 138 5.87 0.30 23.09
C LYS A 138 7.35 0.69 22.87
N ILE A 139 8.24 0.14 23.69
CA ILE A 139 9.68 0.41 23.61
C ILE A 139 10.23 -0.24 22.34
N ASP A 140 9.81 -1.48 22.03
CA ASP A 140 10.28 -2.17 20.83
C ASP A 140 9.79 -1.48 19.55
N LEU A 141 8.53 -1.00 19.53
CA LEU A 141 8.04 -0.21 18.41
C LEU A 141 8.84 1.08 18.19
N LYS A 142 9.32 1.75 19.26
CA LYS A 142 10.20 2.92 19.13
C LYS A 142 11.58 2.55 18.58
N LYS A 143 12.15 1.42 19.00
CA LYS A 143 13.42 0.92 18.43
C LYS A 143 13.26 0.57 16.94
N MET A 144 12.17 -0.11 16.60
CA MET A 144 11.83 -0.43 15.21
C MET A 144 11.63 0.83 14.35
N LEU A 145 10.98 1.88 14.90
CA LEU A 145 10.83 3.17 14.22
C LEU A 145 12.18 3.75 13.81
N ASN A 146 13.12 3.88 14.74
CA ASN A 146 14.44 4.43 14.47
C ASN A 146 15.18 3.63 13.38
N SER A 147 15.08 2.30 13.43
CA SER A 147 15.68 1.41 12.42
C SER A 147 15.02 1.58 11.05
N ILE A 148 13.70 1.74 11.00
CA ILE A 148 12.94 1.96 9.75
C ILE A 148 13.27 3.33 9.16
N GLU A 149 13.32 4.39 9.97
CA GLU A 149 13.69 5.73 9.51
C GLU A 149 15.09 5.75 8.92
N SER A 150 16.06 5.12 9.60
CA SER A 150 17.43 4.97 9.11
C SER A 150 17.49 4.18 7.82
N PHE A 151 16.77 3.05 7.72
CA PHE A 151 16.70 2.24 6.51
C PHE A 151 16.10 3.01 5.33
N CYS A 152 14.96 3.69 5.54
CA CYS A 152 14.31 4.48 4.51
C CYS A 152 15.22 5.60 4.00
N LEU A 153 15.92 6.31 4.89
CA LEU A 153 16.81 7.40 4.52
C LEU A 153 18.04 6.90 3.75
N ASN A 154 18.72 5.89 4.29
CA ASN A 154 20.04 5.47 3.76
C ASN A 154 19.93 4.53 2.55
N ASN A 155 18.94 3.65 2.49
CA ASN A 155 18.81 2.63 1.45
C ASN A 155 17.81 3.00 0.35
N LEU A 156 16.80 3.82 0.68
CA LEU A 156 15.71 4.15 -0.24
C LEU A 156 15.62 5.64 -0.55
N LEU A 157 16.42 6.50 0.08
CA LEU A 157 16.36 7.96 -0.06
C LEU A 157 14.95 8.53 0.19
N LEU A 158 14.20 7.89 1.09
CA LEU A 158 12.83 8.26 1.45
C LEU A 158 12.77 8.84 2.86
N THR A 159 11.85 9.79 3.05
CA THR A 159 11.51 10.34 4.37
C THR A 159 10.10 9.94 4.76
N LEU A 160 9.89 9.68 6.05
CA LEU A 160 8.58 9.34 6.59
C LEU A 160 7.81 10.59 7.01
N LYS A 161 6.48 10.50 7.01
CA LYS A 161 5.61 11.47 7.67
C LYS A 161 5.69 11.29 9.20
N PRO A 162 5.21 12.25 10.01
CA PRO A 162 5.08 12.04 11.44
C PRO A 162 4.34 10.74 11.76
N TYR A 163 4.94 9.90 12.58
CA TYR A 163 4.39 8.61 12.94
C TYR A 163 3.23 8.70 13.92
N ILE A 164 2.41 7.65 13.98
CA ILE A 164 1.36 7.49 14.98
C ILE A 164 1.66 6.22 15.79
N LEU A 165 1.95 6.40 17.07
CA LEU A 165 2.19 5.31 18.02
C LEU A 165 1.10 5.35 19.09
N GLY A 166 0.30 4.29 19.20
CA GLY A 166 -0.85 4.26 20.08
C GLY A 166 -1.20 2.86 20.58
N LYS A 167 -2.24 2.79 21.43
CA LYS A 167 -2.82 1.51 21.85
C LYS A 167 -3.87 1.05 20.85
N CYS A 168 -3.91 -0.24 20.55
CA CYS A 168 -4.90 -0.81 19.62
C CYS A 168 -6.35 -0.59 20.08
N LYS A 169 -6.59 -0.55 21.39
CA LYS A 169 -7.91 -0.30 21.97
C LYS A 169 -8.46 1.11 21.66
N ASP A 170 -7.58 2.11 21.47
CA ASP A 170 -7.97 3.50 21.21
C ASP A 170 -8.35 3.72 19.75
N GLY A 171 -7.96 2.77 18.88
CA GLY A 171 -8.30 2.69 17.48
C GLY A 171 -7.24 3.19 16.52
N ILE A 172 -7.11 2.48 15.42
CA ILE A 172 -6.14 2.69 14.35
C ILE A 172 -6.88 3.24 13.12
N ALA A 173 -6.55 4.44 12.68
CA ALA A 173 -7.08 4.98 11.43
C ALA A 173 -6.28 4.40 10.24
N PHE A 174 -6.89 3.48 9.47
CA PHE A 174 -6.25 2.81 8.35
C PHE A 174 -7.21 2.62 7.18
N LEU A 175 -6.79 3.01 5.98
CA LEU A 175 -7.54 2.85 4.72
C LEU A 175 -9.01 3.32 4.79
N GLY A 176 -9.25 4.38 5.55
CA GLY A 176 -10.61 4.96 5.68
C GLY A 176 -11.48 4.32 6.75
N TYR A 177 -10.91 3.42 7.57
CA TYR A 177 -11.58 2.78 8.70
C TYR A 177 -10.90 3.13 10.02
N LYS A 178 -11.66 3.09 11.11
CA LYS A 178 -11.15 3.04 12.48
C LYS A 178 -11.21 1.59 12.95
N ILE A 179 -10.06 1.00 13.23
CA ILE A 179 -9.90 -0.38 13.67
C ILE A 179 -9.57 -0.37 15.17
N THR A 180 -10.39 -1.00 15.97
CA THR A 180 -10.13 -1.21 17.41
C THR A 180 -9.92 -2.70 17.68
N CYS A 181 -9.64 -3.08 18.92
CA CYS A 181 -9.59 -4.50 19.31
C CYS A 181 -10.99 -5.18 19.32
N LYS A 182 -12.08 -4.43 19.21
CA LYS A 182 -13.46 -4.95 19.24
C LYS A 182 -14.14 -4.87 17.87
N ASP A 183 -13.99 -3.73 17.18
CA ASP A 183 -14.79 -3.39 16.01
C ASP A 183 -13.97 -2.72 14.92
N VAL A 184 -14.55 -2.71 13.71
CA VAL A 184 -14.04 -2.00 12.52
C VAL A 184 -15.12 -1.07 12.00
N ASP A 185 -14.92 0.23 12.15
CA ASP A 185 -15.87 1.25 11.73
C ASP A 185 -15.35 2.10 10.57
N LEU A 186 -16.26 2.48 9.67
CA LEU A 186 -15.93 3.50 8.66
C LEU A 186 -15.73 4.87 9.31
N LEU A 187 -14.63 5.52 9.01
CA LEU A 187 -14.40 6.91 9.41
C LEU A 187 -15.47 7.84 8.81
N ARG A 188 -15.82 8.92 9.54
CA ARG A 188 -16.86 9.88 9.13
C ARG A 188 -16.65 10.42 7.71
N ILE A 189 -15.41 10.72 7.35
CA ILE A 189 -15.04 11.23 6.01
C ILE A 189 -15.30 10.14 4.95
N SER A 190 -14.95 8.89 5.23
CA SER A 190 -15.18 7.76 4.32
C SER A 190 -16.68 7.45 4.17
N LYS A 191 -17.47 7.56 5.25
CA LYS A 191 -18.92 7.46 5.20
C LYS A 191 -19.52 8.53 4.28
N LYS A 192 -19.06 9.79 4.41
CA LYS A 192 -19.52 10.91 3.55
C LYS A 192 -19.17 10.66 2.07
N ARG A 193 -17.94 10.23 1.77
CA ARG A 193 -17.50 9.90 0.40
C ARG A 193 -18.29 8.74 -0.20
N LYS A 194 -18.51 7.67 0.56
CA LYS A 194 -19.37 6.55 0.12
C LYS A 194 -20.80 7.01 -0.19
N LYS A 195 -21.40 7.85 0.66
CA LYS A 195 -22.72 8.40 0.43
C LYS A 195 -22.81 9.27 -0.83
N GLN A 196 -21.79 10.09 -1.09
CA GLN A 196 -21.70 10.89 -2.32
C GLN A 196 -21.57 10.01 -3.57
N LYS A 197 -20.71 8.98 -3.50
CA LYS A 197 -20.52 8.04 -4.61
C LYS A 197 -21.80 7.24 -4.89
N LEU A 198 -22.54 6.82 -3.85
CA LEU A 198 -23.82 6.15 -4.01
C LEU A 198 -24.86 7.06 -4.69
N ARG A 199 -24.95 8.34 -4.27
CA ARG A 199 -25.86 9.32 -4.90
C ARG A 199 -25.53 9.47 -6.40
N ARG A 200 -24.25 9.52 -6.77
CA ARG A 200 -23.84 9.60 -8.18
C ARG A 200 -24.23 8.33 -8.95
N ILE A 201 -24.01 7.15 -8.38
CA ILE A 201 -24.40 5.87 -9.02
C ILE A 201 -25.93 5.80 -9.21
N ASN A 202 -26.71 6.24 -8.22
CA ASN A 202 -28.17 6.31 -8.32
C ASN A 202 -28.60 7.26 -9.44
N TYR A 203 -28.04 8.48 -9.48
CA TYR A 203 -28.30 9.44 -10.54
C TYR A 203 -28.00 8.88 -11.93
N GLU A 204 -26.85 8.23 -12.11
CA GLU A 204 -26.46 7.60 -13.38
C GLU A 204 -27.43 6.46 -13.77
N PHE A 205 -27.99 5.75 -12.82
CA PHE A 205 -28.98 4.69 -13.06
C PHE A 205 -30.37 5.27 -13.37
N GLU A 206 -30.84 6.24 -12.61
CA GLU A 206 -32.13 6.90 -12.79
C GLU A 206 -32.23 7.64 -14.14
N ASN A 207 -31.10 8.14 -14.66
CA ASN A 207 -31.03 8.78 -15.96
C ASN A 207 -30.58 7.83 -17.10
N TYR A 208 -30.65 6.52 -16.89
CA TYR A 208 -30.33 5.48 -17.88
C TYR A 208 -28.91 5.51 -18.44
N PHE A 209 -27.95 6.15 -17.77
CA PHE A 209 -26.53 6.15 -18.17
C PHE A 209 -25.83 4.82 -17.90
N ILE A 210 -26.36 3.99 -16.98
CA ILE A 210 -25.83 2.66 -16.69
C ILE A 210 -26.97 1.62 -16.62
N SER A 211 -26.66 0.38 -17.06
CA SER A 211 -27.59 -0.75 -16.97
C SER A 211 -27.82 -1.20 -15.54
N LYS A 212 -28.95 -1.89 -15.30
CA LYS A 212 -29.28 -2.49 -13.98
C LYS A 212 -28.17 -3.43 -13.46
N ALA A 213 -27.56 -4.22 -14.33
CA ALA A 213 -26.44 -5.12 -13.98
C ALA A 213 -25.24 -4.33 -13.46
N LYS A 214 -24.86 -3.27 -14.19
CA LYS A 214 -23.74 -2.39 -13.81
C LYS A 214 -24.02 -1.56 -12.56
N TYR A 215 -25.25 -1.16 -12.34
CA TYR A 215 -25.68 -0.53 -11.10
C TYR A 215 -25.48 -1.45 -9.90
N ILE A 216 -26.00 -2.69 -9.97
CA ILE A 216 -25.89 -3.69 -8.90
C ILE A 216 -24.41 -3.99 -8.60
N GLU A 217 -23.58 -4.18 -9.62
CA GLU A 217 -22.14 -4.41 -9.48
C GLU A 217 -21.46 -3.24 -8.72
N ARG A 218 -21.69 -2.02 -9.16
CA ARG A 218 -21.07 -0.81 -8.56
C ARG A 218 -21.54 -0.55 -7.13
N VAL A 219 -22.81 -0.82 -6.83
CA VAL A 219 -23.33 -0.72 -5.46
C VAL A 219 -22.73 -1.82 -4.57
N LYS A 220 -22.67 -3.07 -5.04
CA LYS A 220 -21.99 -4.17 -4.32
C LYS A 220 -20.53 -3.82 -4.02
N CYS A 221 -19.77 -3.34 -5.00
CA CYS A 221 -18.38 -2.91 -4.80
C CYS A 221 -18.24 -1.78 -3.76
N LEU A 222 -19.24 -0.92 -3.63
CA LEU A 222 -19.21 0.18 -2.67
C LEU A 222 -19.40 -0.28 -1.22
N PHE A 223 -20.15 -1.36 -1.00
CA PHE A 223 -20.51 -1.87 0.33
C PHE A 223 -19.88 -3.23 0.68
N SER A 224 -19.22 -3.92 -0.27
CA SER A 224 -18.49 -5.14 0.05
C SER A 224 -17.33 -4.82 1.01
N ILE A 225 -17.32 -5.47 2.15
CA ILE A 225 -16.24 -5.51 3.15
C ILE A 225 -15.62 -6.89 3.12
#